data_91d27366b210519794ef351ab9fd3f0c
#
_entry.id   91d27366b210519794ef351ab9fd3f0c
#
_cell.length_a   1.000
_cell.length_b   1.000
_cell.length_c   1.000
_cell.angle_alpha   90.00
_cell.angle_beta   90.00
_cell.angle_gamma   90.00
#
_symmetry.space_group_name_H-M   'P 1'
#
loop_
_entity.id
_entity.type
_entity.pdbx_description
1 polymer ?
#
loop_
_entity_poly.entity_id
_entity_poly.type
_entity_poly.pdbx_seq_one_letter_code
_entity_poly.pdbx_strand_id
1 'polypeptide(L)'
;MLENDFWQNKSSSQKTIKEKKLYEELINSYDNSVKTLTDLHELNELALEEKNHSIIAEVLEGINDLKKLAKKNETKCFLSNETDSLDSYIEIHAGAGGTESQDWAEMLRKMYLKWSIIKGFKSQLISEHKGDEAGIKSSTIKIEGDYVFGWLKSESGIHRLVRISPFDSGARRHTSFASVWIYPVVDENIDIEIIEKDLRIDTYRSSGAGGQHVNTTDSAVRITHLPSKIVVQCQNERSQHKNKETCMNMLRARLYNFEMKKREKEIQNIESSKSEIGWGHQIRSYVLHPYRMVKDNRTSFESSNPDKVLNGEIDDFLESSLYKVK
;
A
#
# COMPACT_ATOMS: atom_id res chain seq x y z
N MET A 1 24.91 21.31 3.23
CA MET A 1 25.85 20.49 4.00
C MET A 1 27.14 21.24 4.38
N LEU A 2 27.52 22.25 3.62
CA LEU A 2 28.71 23.06 3.90
C LEU A 2 28.46 24.22 4.87
N GLU A 3 27.22 24.50 5.23
CA GLU A 3 26.85 25.57 6.16
C GLU A 3 27.04 25.11 7.61
N ASN A 4 27.58 25.98 8.46
CA ASN A 4 27.91 25.68 9.86
C ASN A 4 26.66 25.27 10.70
N ASP A 5 25.47 25.75 10.30
CA ASP A 5 24.22 25.49 11.02
C ASP A 5 23.50 24.20 10.55
N PHE A 6 24.01 23.56 9.49
CA PHE A 6 23.42 22.32 8.95
C PHE A 6 23.31 21.21 9.99
N TRP A 7 24.32 21.07 10.86
CA TRP A 7 24.39 20.01 11.85
C TRP A 7 23.65 20.29 13.16
N GLN A 8 23.17 21.53 13.35
CA GLN A 8 22.47 21.92 14.57
C GLN A 8 21.04 21.36 14.60
N ASN A 9 20.40 21.24 13.43
CA ASN A 9 19.07 20.64 13.32
C ASN A 9 19.16 19.19 12.80
N LYS A 10 19.24 18.24 13.73
CA LYS A 10 19.44 16.80 13.43
C LYS A 10 18.37 16.20 12.50
N SER A 11 17.11 16.62 12.64
CA SER A 11 16.00 16.12 11.81
C SER A 11 16.14 16.62 10.37
N SER A 12 16.34 17.91 10.16
CA SER A 12 16.55 18.50 8.84
C SER A 12 17.79 17.95 8.14
N SER A 13 18.89 17.77 8.88
CA SER A 13 20.14 17.22 8.36
C SER A 13 19.97 15.79 7.87
N GLN A 14 19.29 14.94 8.65
CA GLN A 14 19.02 13.55 8.27
C GLN A 14 18.13 13.47 7.01
N LYS A 15 17.12 14.34 6.90
CA LYS A 15 16.27 14.42 5.73
C LYS A 15 17.07 14.75 4.47
N THR A 16 17.87 15.83 4.52
CA THR A 16 18.71 16.25 3.39
C THR A 16 19.76 15.18 3.02
N ILE A 17 20.30 14.44 4.00
CA ILE A 17 21.23 13.34 3.73
C ILE A 17 20.53 12.18 3.02
N LYS A 18 19.31 11.82 3.44
CA LYS A 18 18.50 10.78 2.77
C LYS A 18 18.17 11.18 1.33
N GLU A 19 17.73 12.42 1.11
CA GLU A 19 17.44 12.93 -0.23
C GLU A 19 18.69 12.90 -1.13
N LYS A 20 19.82 13.41 -0.60
CA LYS A 20 21.08 13.37 -1.33
C LYS A 20 21.46 11.95 -1.75
N LYS A 21 21.39 11.00 -0.82
CA LYS A 21 21.71 9.59 -1.08
C LYS A 21 20.80 9.02 -2.18
N LEU A 22 19.50 9.32 -2.13
CA LEU A 22 18.54 8.88 -3.14
C LEU A 22 18.91 9.41 -4.54
N TYR A 23 19.18 10.70 -4.64
CA TYR A 23 19.57 11.30 -5.93
C TYR A 23 20.92 10.78 -6.43
N GLU A 24 21.91 10.61 -5.55
CA GLU A 24 23.20 10.02 -5.91
C GLU A 24 23.06 8.59 -6.41
N GLU A 25 22.22 7.78 -5.77
CA GLU A 25 21.92 6.41 -6.22
C GLU A 25 21.24 6.39 -7.59
N LEU A 26 20.29 7.30 -7.84
CA LEU A 26 19.60 7.39 -9.13
C LEU A 26 20.55 7.83 -10.24
N ILE A 27 21.37 8.86 -10.01
CA ILE A 27 22.35 9.36 -10.97
C ILE A 27 23.38 8.26 -11.29
N ASN A 28 23.98 7.66 -10.26
CA ASN A 28 24.95 6.58 -10.45
C ASN A 28 24.35 5.38 -11.20
N SER A 29 23.10 5.03 -10.90
CA SER A 29 22.40 3.94 -11.59
C SER A 29 22.13 4.29 -13.06
N TYR A 30 21.78 5.54 -13.35
CA TYR A 30 21.62 6.03 -14.72
C TYR A 30 22.94 6.00 -15.49
N ASP A 31 24.01 6.57 -14.93
CA ASP A 31 25.34 6.63 -15.56
C ASP A 31 25.88 5.23 -15.84
N ASN A 32 25.71 4.31 -14.87
CA ASN A 32 26.06 2.90 -15.07
C ASN A 32 25.24 2.25 -16.20
N SER A 33 23.94 2.56 -16.27
CA SER A 33 23.07 2.02 -17.33
C SER A 33 23.49 2.51 -18.71
N VAL A 34 23.84 3.80 -18.84
CA VAL A 34 24.34 4.37 -20.11
C VAL A 34 25.65 3.73 -20.50
N LYS A 35 26.60 3.57 -19.55
CA LYS A 35 27.87 2.91 -19.80
C LYS A 35 27.67 1.47 -20.24
N THR A 36 26.86 0.69 -19.52
CA THR A 36 26.56 -0.71 -19.85
C THR A 36 25.92 -0.81 -21.25
N LEU A 37 25.04 0.12 -21.63
CA LEU A 37 24.45 0.14 -22.95
C LEU A 37 25.50 0.35 -24.04
N THR A 38 26.46 1.26 -23.82
CA THR A 38 27.58 1.52 -24.76
C THR A 38 28.47 0.30 -24.88
N ASP A 39 28.85 -0.32 -23.75
CA ASP A 39 29.69 -1.52 -23.73
C ASP A 39 29.00 -2.70 -24.48
N LEU A 40 27.68 -2.89 -24.24
CA LEU A 40 26.91 -3.92 -24.96
C LEU A 40 26.77 -3.63 -26.46
N HIS A 41 26.69 -2.35 -26.84
CA HIS A 41 26.64 -1.97 -28.26
C HIS A 41 27.97 -2.31 -28.98
N GLU A 42 29.09 -1.92 -28.37
CA GLU A 42 30.43 -2.23 -28.92
C GLU A 42 30.66 -3.73 -28.99
N LEU A 43 30.28 -4.48 -27.96
CA LEU A 43 30.39 -5.94 -27.92
C LEU A 43 29.53 -6.59 -29.01
N ASN A 44 28.31 -6.05 -29.26
CA ASN A 44 27.44 -6.55 -30.33
C ASN A 44 28.04 -6.33 -31.73
N GLU A 45 28.67 -5.17 -31.99
CA GLU A 45 29.33 -4.89 -33.25
C GLU A 45 30.47 -5.88 -33.51
N LEU A 46 31.33 -6.11 -32.51
CA LEU A 46 32.41 -7.09 -32.59
C LEU A 46 31.89 -8.52 -32.81
N ALA A 47 30.82 -8.90 -32.09
CA ALA A 47 30.23 -10.22 -32.24
C ALA A 47 29.62 -10.47 -33.62
N LEU A 48 29.08 -9.44 -34.25
CA LEU A 48 28.55 -9.51 -35.63
C LEU A 48 29.69 -9.65 -36.68
N GLU A 49 30.79 -8.91 -36.49
CA GLU A 49 31.97 -9.01 -37.35
C GLU A 49 32.59 -10.41 -37.29
N GLU A 50 32.74 -10.97 -36.09
CA GLU A 50 33.32 -12.29 -35.87
C GLU A 50 32.33 -13.44 -36.10
N LYS A 51 31.05 -13.16 -36.34
CA LYS A 51 29.93 -14.14 -36.43
C LYS A 51 29.87 -15.07 -35.23
N ASN A 52 30.16 -14.54 -34.02
CA ASN A 52 30.20 -15.33 -32.80
C ASN A 52 28.84 -15.35 -32.13
N HIS A 53 28.09 -16.45 -32.32
CA HIS A 53 26.74 -16.61 -31.75
C HIS A 53 26.70 -16.67 -30.20
N SER A 54 27.79 -17.08 -29.55
CA SER A 54 27.85 -17.14 -28.10
C SER A 54 27.87 -15.73 -27.51
N ILE A 55 28.65 -14.82 -28.10
CA ILE A 55 28.72 -13.43 -27.63
C ILE A 55 27.40 -12.71 -27.93
N ILE A 56 26.73 -12.99 -29.03
CA ILE A 56 25.41 -12.44 -29.35
C ILE A 56 24.37 -12.85 -28.26
N ALA A 57 24.42 -14.11 -27.79
CA ALA A 57 23.53 -14.56 -26.71
C ALA A 57 23.80 -13.82 -25.39
N GLU A 58 25.07 -13.59 -25.05
CA GLU A 58 25.48 -12.82 -23.88
C GLU A 58 25.02 -11.35 -23.96
N VAL A 59 25.14 -10.72 -25.10
CA VAL A 59 24.63 -9.37 -25.36
C VAL A 59 23.11 -9.31 -25.16
N LEU A 60 22.36 -10.29 -25.67
CA LEU A 60 20.90 -10.34 -25.49
C LEU A 60 20.50 -10.48 -24.00
N GLU A 61 21.24 -11.28 -23.24
CA GLU A 61 21.03 -11.41 -21.79
C GLU A 61 21.34 -10.09 -21.09
N GLY A 62 22.45 -9.44 -21.39
CA GLY A 62 22.82 -8.13 -20.86
C GLY A 62 21.80 -7.04 -21.17
N ILE A 63 21.22 -7.01 -22.38
CA ILE A 63 20.14 -6.09 -22.75
C ILE A 63 18.88 -6.36 -21.90
N ASN A 64 18.53 -7.62 -21.67
CA ASN A 64 17.37 -7.94 -20.84
C ASN A 64 17.56 -7.50 -19.39
N ASP A 65 18.75 -7.64 -18.85
CA ASP A 65 19.06 -7.18 -17.49
C ASP A 65 19.10 -5.65 -17.41
N LEU A 66 19.63 -4.99 -18.44
CA LEU A 66 19.59 -3.53 -18.54
C LEU A 66 18.14 -3.00 -18.62
N LYS A 67 17.25 -3.68 -19.35
CA LYS A 67 15.81 -3.34 -19.37
C LYS A 67 15.17 -3.46 -18.00
N LYS A 68 15.48 -4.52 -17.25
CA LYS A 68 14.97 -4.68 -15.87
C LYS A 68 15.48 -3.56 -14.97
N LEU A 69 16.76 -3.20 -15.08
CA LEU A 69 17.37 -2.12 -14.31
C LEU A 69 16.76 -0.77 -14.67
N ALA A 70 16.58 -0.48 -15.95
CA ALA A 70 15.92 0.76 -16.43
C ALA A 70 14.50 0.87 -15.88
N LYS A 71 13.71 -0.20 -15.94
CA LYS A 71 12.36 -0.24 -15.39
C LYS A 71 12.36 0.00 -13.87
N LYS A 72 13.32 -0.59 -13.15
CA LYS A 72 13.49 -0.37 -11.70
C LYS A 72 13.83 1.08 -11.38
N ASN A 73 14.70 1.71 -12.16
CA ASN A 73 15.08 3.12 -11.99
C ASN A 73 13.88 4.04 -12.29
N GLU A 74 13.15 3.77 -13.37
CA GLU A 74 11.92 4.50 -13.71
C GLU A 74 10.90 4.44 -12.57
N THR A 75 10.64 3.26 -12.02
CA THR A 75 9.76 3.09 -10.87
C THR A 75 10.23 3.89 -9.66
N LYS A 76 11.54 3.90 -9.36
CA LYS A 76 12.11 4.72 -8.28
C LYS A 76 11.89 6.23 -8.50
N CYS A 77 11.92 6.69 -9.76
CA CYS A 77 11.62 8.09 -10.07
C CYS A 77 10.16 8.47 -9.77
N PHE A 78 9.21 7.55 -9.99
CA PHE A 78 7.80 7.76 -9.63
C PHE A 78 7.55 7.71 -8.13
N LEU A 79 8.40 7.00 -7.37
CA LEU A 79 8.35 6.89 -5.91
C LEU A 79 9.21 7.98 -5.24
N SER A 80 9.16 9.21 -5.74
CA SER A 80 10.02 10.32 -5.31
C SER A 80 9.41 11.23 -4.24
N ASN A 81 8.14 11.04 -3.86
CA ASN A 81 7.53 11.82 -2.80
C ASN A 81 8.14 11.46 -1.44
N GLU A 82 8.24 12.44 -0.55
CA GLU A 82 8.79 12.27 0.81
C GLU A 82 8.14 11.12 1.58
N THR A 83 6.83 10.96 1.41
CA THR A 83 6.05 9.92 2.07
C THR A 83 6.20 8.55 1.45
N ASP A 84 6.63 8.45 0.18
CA ASP A 84 6.67 7.19 -0.56
C ASP A 84 7.64 6.17 0.05
N SER A 85 8.71 6.64 0.70
CA SER A 85 9.71 5.80 1.36
C SER A 85 9.26 5.20 2.70
N LEU A 86 8.08 5.60 3.19
CA LEU A 86 7.58 5.17 4.49
C LEU A 86 6.96 3.78 4.44
N ASP A 87 6.93 3.16 5.62
CA ASP A 87 6.10 1.99 5.88
C ASP A 87 4.62 2.32 5.71
N SER A 88 3.78 1.31 5.58
CA SER A 88 2.36 1.51 5.33
C SER A 88 1.46 0.73 6.27
N TYR A 89 0.35 1.35 6.66
CA TYR A 89 -0.82 0.65 7.16
C TYR A 89 -1.80 0.39 6.03
N ILE A 90 -2.33 -0.83 5.99
CA ILE A 90 -3.46 -1.24 5.14
C ILE A 90 -4.64 -1.55 6.04
N GLU A 91 -5.73 -0.85 5.84
CA GLU A 91 -6.98 -1.09 6.55
C GLU A 91 -8.03 -1.55 5.55
N ILE A 92 -8.65 -2.70 5.83
CA ILE A 92 -9.61 -3.35 4.95
C ILE A 92 -10.91 -3.47 5.71
N HIS A 93 -12.02 -3.05 5.08
CA HIS A 93 -13.35 -3.16 5.64
C HIS A 93 -14.27 -3.88 4.66
N ALA A 94 -15.07 -4.79 5.19
CA ALA A 94 -16.18 -5.37 4.45
C ALA A 94 -17.20 -4.28 4.11
N GLY A 95 -17.64 -4.24 2.86
CA GLY A 95 -18.66 -3.32 2.36
C GLY A 95 -20.02 -4.01 2.23
N ALA A 96 -20.80 -3.58 1.24
CA ALA A 96 -22.09 -4.19 0.93
C ALA A 96 -21.92 -5.62 0.42
N GLY A 97 -22.74 -6.56 0.93
CA GLY A 97 -22.73 -7.98 0.51
C GLY A 97 -22.86 -8.99 1.65
N GLY A 98 -23.04 -8.54 2.90
CA GLY A 98 -23.21 -9.44 4.06
C GLY A 98 -22.00 -10.35 4.27
N THR A 99 -22.22 -11.63 4.57
CA THR A 99 -21.17 -12.65 4.79
C THR A 99 -20.22 -12.74 3.60
N GLU A 100 -20.70 -12.58 2.37
CA GLU A 100 -19.89 -12.61 1.15
C GLU A 100 -18.87 -11.47 1.11
N SER A 101 -19.24 -10.27 1.57
CA SER A 101 -18.32 -9.12 1.65
C SER A 101 -17.26 -9.30 2.74
N GLN A 102 -17.60 -10.00 3.81
CA GLN A 102 -16.65 -10.32 4.89
C GLN A 102 -15.59 -11.33 4.41
N ASP A 103 -16.01 -12.34 3.65
CA ASP A 103 -15.08 -13.28 3.01
C ASP A 103 -14.21 -12.58 1.96
N TRP A 104 -14.80 -11.69 1.18
CA TRP A 104 -14.04 -10.86 0.22
C TRP A 104 -12.96 -10.00 0.89
N ALA A 105 -13.29 -9.36 2.00
CA ALA A 105 -12.33 -8.58 2.78
C ALA A 105 -11.16 -9.45 3.29
N GLU A 106 -11.45 -10.69 3.70
CA GLU A 106 -10.41 -11.65 4.08
C GLU A 106 -9.53 -12.09 2.90
N MET A 107 -10.13 -12.31 1.72
CA MET A 107 -9.38 -12.63 0.50
C MET A 107 -8.43 -11.48 0.12
N LEU A 108 -8.86 -10.22 0.18
CA LEU A 108 -8.01 -9.05 -0.06
C LEU A 108 -6.88 -8.97 0.97
N ARG A 109 -7.17 -9.20 2.24
CA ARG A 109 -6.14 -9.25 3.29
C ARG A 109 -5.07 -10.29 2.96
N LYS A 110 -5.48 -11.49 2.59
CA LYS A 110 -4.57 -12.58 2.20
C LYS A 110 -3.75 -12.21 0.96
N MET A 111 -4.35 -11.52 0.00
CA MET A 111 -3.67 -11.04 -1.20
C MET A 111 -2.53 -10.08 -0.86
N TYR A 112 -2.78 -9.04 -0.04
CA TYR A 112 -1.74 -8.10 0.36
C TYR A 112 -0.66 -8.71 1.26
N LEU A 113 -1.02 -9.64 2.14
CA LEU A 113 -0.04 -10.39 2.93
C LEU A 113 0.87 -11.24 2.04
N LYS A 114 0.32 -11.94 1.05
CA LYS A 114 1.12 -12.72 0.09
C LYS A 114 2.03 -11.82 -0.74
N TRP A 115 1.52 -10.67 -1.20
CA TRP A 115 2.33 -9.69 -1.91
C TRP A 115 3.51 -9.21 -1.05
N SER A 116 3.29 -8.90 0.22
CA SER A 116 4.37 -8.48 1.12
C SER A 116 5.44 -9.56 1.29
N ILE A 117 5.05 -10.84 1.34
CA ILE A 117 5.98 -11.97 1.41
C ILE A 117 6.78 -12.10 0.11
N ILE A 118 6.13 -11.99 -1.05
CA ILE A 118 6.80 -12.04 -2.37
C ILE A 118 7.85 -10.94 -2.49
N LYS A 119 7.56 -9.75 -1.96
CA LYS A 119 8.49 -8.60 -1.95
C LYS A 119 9.57 -8.68 -0.87
N GLY A 120 9.49 -9.65 0.05
CA GLY A 120 10.40 -9.75 1.19
C GLY A 120 10.15 -8.70 2.26
N PHE A 121 8.98 -8.08 2.29
CA PHE A 121 8.58 -7.11 3.31
C PHE A 121 8.13 -7.81 4.60
N LYS A 122 8.30 -7.13 5.72
CA LYS A 122 7.76 -7.61 6.99
C LYS A 122 6.31 -7.14 7.13
N SER A 123 5.42 -8.05 7.49
CA SER A 123 4.02 -7.73 7.74
C SER A 123 3.61 -8.11 9.15
N GLN A 124 2.85 -7.24 9.80
CA GLN A 124 2.31 -7.43 11.15
C GLN A 124 0.81 -7.16 11.16
N LEU A 125 0.03 -8.10 11.67
CA LEU A 125 -1.39 -7.88 11.92
C LEU A 125 -1.54 -7.02 13.17
N ILE A 126 -2.16 -5.85 13.03
CA ILE A 126 -2.37 -4.90 14.14
C ILE A 126 -3.73 -5.12 14.79
N SER A 127 -4.77 -5.27 13.98
CA SER A 127 -6.11 -5.57 14.48
C SER A 127 -6.91 -6.38 13.46
N GLU A 128 -7.82 -7.20 13.97
CA GLU A 128 -8.75 -8.00 13.18
C GLU A 128 -10.08 -8.13 13.91
N HIS A 129 -11.15 -7.82 13.20
CA HIS A 129 -12.52 -8.11 13.61
C HIS A 129 -13.09 -9.18 12.69
N LYS A 130 -13.26 -10.39 13.22
CA LYS A 130 -13.84 -11.51 12.47
C LYS A 130 -15.29 -11.27 12.13
N GLY A 131 -15.73 -11.83 11.03
CA GLY A 131 -17.14 -11.96 10.69
C GLY A 131 -17.88 -12.91 11.63
N ASP A 132 -19.20 -12.80 11.64
CA ASP A 132 -20.02 -13.64 12.53
C ASP A 132 -20.05 -15.10 12.04
N GLU A 133 -20.09 -15.32 10.72
CA GLU A 133 -20.15 -16.64 10.09
C GLU A 133 -18.86 -16.98 9.31
N ALA A 134 -18.31 -16.02 8.58
CA ALA A 134 -17.10 -16.20 7.78
C ALA A 134 -16.37 -14.86 7.56
N GLY A 135 -15.09 -14.95 7.19
CA GLY A 135 -14.29 -13.79 6.80
C GLY A 135 -14.03 -12.78 7.93
N ILE A 136 -13.83 -11.54 7.56
CA ILE A 136 -13.51 -10.42 8.47
C ILE A 136 -14.42 -9.22 8.22
N LYS A 137 -14.85 -8.55 9.28
CA LYS A 137 -15.53 -7.25 9.20
C LYS A 137 -14.55 -6.13 8.93
N SER A 138 -13.40 -6.17 9.58
CA SER A 138 -12.29 -5.24 9.33
C SER A 138 -10.95 -5.87 9.75
N SER A 139 -9.87 -5.42 9.12
CA SER A 139 -8.50 -5.78 9.49
C SER A 139 -7.55 -4.65 9.19
N THR A 140 -6.56 -4.45 10.07
CA THR A 140 -5.47 -3.51 9.88
C THR A 140 -4.15 -4.27 9.90
N ILE A 141 -3.35 -4.09 8.86
CA ILE A 141 -2.03 -4.69 8.70
C ILE A 141 -1.00 -3.56 8.61
N LYS A 142 0.11 -3.69 9.29
CA LYS A 142 1.31 -2.87 9.07
C LYS A 142 2.26 -3.65 8.16
N ILE A 143 2.77 -2.99 7.12
CA ILE A 143 3.81 -3.54 6.25
C ILE A 143 5.02 -2.62 6.34
N GLU A 144 6.18 -3.22 6.66
CA GLU A 144 7.45 -2.53 6.80
C GLU A 144 8.40 -2.93 5.67
N GLY A 145 9.00 -1.94 5.04
CA GLY A 145 9.96 -2.14 3.94
C GLY A 145 10.16 -0.90 3.09
N ASP A 146 11.09 -0.97 2.16
CA ASP A 146 11.45 0.16 1.31
C ASP A 146 10.32 0.52 0.34
N TYR A 147 9.86 1.78 0.40
CA TYR A 147 8.85 2.33 -0.49
C TYR A 147 7.49 1.64 -0.47
N VAL A 148 7.14 0.97 0.63
CA VAL A 148 5.86 0.24 0.74
C VAL A 148 4.66 1.15 0.54
N PHE A 149 4.66 2.33 1.19
CA PHE A 149 3.56 3.29 1.01
C PHE A 149 3.48 3.79 -0.43
N GLY A 150 4.61 4.11 -1.03
CA GLY A 150 4.66 4.57 -2.42
C GLY A 150 4.05 3.56 -3.40
N TRP A 151 4.34 2.27 -3.22
CA TRP A 151 3.75 1.20 -4.02
C TRP A 151 2.24 1.06 -3.81
N LEU A 152 1.77 1.15 -2.56
CA LEU A 152 0.41 0.81 -2.19
C LEU A 152 -0.55 2.01 -2.18
N LYS A 153 -0.06 3.26 -2.15
CA LYS A 153 -0.91 4.46 -2.03
C LYS A 153 -2.07 4.51 -3.02
N SER A 154 -1.86 3.98 -4.21
CA SER A 154 -2.88 3.91 -5.25
C SER A 154 -3.94 2.82 -5.02
N GLU A 155 -3.75 1.88 -4.09
CA GLU A 155 -4.71 0.81 -3.80
C GLU A 155 -5.86 1.26 -2.89
N SER A 156 -5.84 2.50 -2.39
CA SER A 156 -6.95 3.06 -1.60
C SER A 156 -8.20 3.21 -2.45
N GLY A 157 -9.29 2.54 -2.08
CA GLY A 157 -10.58 2.62 -2.75
C GLY A 157 -11.44 1.38 -2.59
N ILE A 158 -12.42 1.23 -3.49
CA ILE A 158 -13.39 0.13 -3.45
C ILE A 158 -12.98 -0.97 -4.42
N HIS A 159 -12.87 -2.18 -3.90
CA HIS A 159 -12.62 -3.40 -4.66
C HIS A 159 -13.92 -4.20 -4.80
N ARG A 160 -14.29 -4.53 -6.04
CA ARG A 160 -15.50 -5.28 -6.37
C ARG A 160 -15.17 -6.71 -6.69
N LEU A 161 -15.88 -7.66 -6.07
CA LEU A 161 -15.84 -9.08 -6.40
C LEU A 161 -17.15 -9.50 -7.05
N VAL A 162 -17.06 -10.30 -8.11
CA VAL A 162 -18.20 -10.99 -8.76
C VAL A 162 -17.87 -12.47 -8.87
N ARG A 163 -18.60 -13.31 -8.13
CA ARG A 163 -18.42 -14.76 -8.16
C ARG A 163 -19.73 -15.49 -7.85
N ILE A 164 -19.75 -16.80 -8.03
CA ILE A 164 -20.77 -17.66 -7.43
C ILE A 164 -20.48 -17.73 -5.94
N SER A 165 -21.48 -17.40 -5.11
CA SER A 165 -21.31 -17.40 -3.65
C SER A 165 -21.19 -18.81 -3.10
N PRO A 166 -20.16 -19.14 -2.29
CA PRO A 166 -20.08 -20.40 -1.57
C PRO A 166 -21.07 -20.48 -0.39
N PHE A 167 -21.68 -19.35 0.01
CA PHE A 167 -22.62 -19.25 1.12
C PHE A 167 -24.08 -19.33 0.68
N ASP A 168 -24.35 -19.26 -0.63
CA ASP A 168 -25.70 -19.36 -1.21
C ASP A 168 -25.96 -20.77 -1.71
N SER A 169 -26.91 -21.48 -1.07
CA SER A 169 -27.33 -22.81 -1.48
C SER A 169 -27.86 -22.86 -2.92
N GLY A 170 -28.33 -21.73 -3.46
CA GLY A 170 -28.80 -21.59 -4.84
C GLY A 170 -27.68 -21.39 -5.86
N ALA A 171 -26.42 -21.39 -5.47
CA ALA A 171 -25.25 -21.15 -6.32
C ALA A 171 -25.40 -19.93 -7.23
N ARG A 172 -26.05 -18.88 -6.74
CA ARG A 172 -26.28 -17.64 -7.51
C ARG A 172 -25.03 -16.77 -7.55
N ARG A 173 -24.93 -15.99 -8.60
CA ARG A 173 -23.88 -15.00 -8.77
C ARG A 173 -24.12 -13.79 -7.86
N HIS A 174 -23.17 -13.49 -6.99
CA HIS A 174 -23.19 -12.34 -6.08
C HIS A 174 -22.15 -11.32 -6.45
N THR A 175 -22.43 -10.07 -6.12
CA THR A 175 -21.48 -8.95 -6.21
C THR A 175 -21.26 -8.41 -4.80
N SER A 176 -20.00 -8.35 -4.38
CA SER A 176 -19.60 -7.91 -3.06
C SER A 176 -18.53 -6.83 -3.15
N PHE A 177 -18.52 -5.96 -2.18
CA PHE A 177 -17.62 -4.83 -2.12
C PHE A 177 -16.81 -4.87 -0.83
N ALA A 178 -15.55 -4.46 -0.93
CA ALA A 178 -14.71 -4.20 0.23
C ALA A 178 -13.93 -2.90 -0.03
N SER A 179 -13.72 -2.12 1.01
CA SER A 179 -12.91 -0.90 0.94
C SER A 179 -11.53 -1.14 1.52
N VAL A 180 -10.53 -0.64 0.83
CA VAL A 180 -9.13 -0.65 1.26
C VAL A 180 -8.68 0.79 1.49
N TRP A 181 -8.02 1.04 2.62
CA TRP A 181 -7.44 2.32 2.96
C TRP A 181 -5.97 2.15 3.26
N ILE A 182 -5.14 2.95 2.60
CA ILE A 182 -3.70 2.91 2.73
C ILE A 182 -3.21 4.26 3.21
N TYR A 183 -2.39 4.23 4.25
CA TYR A 183 -1.81 5.43 4.83
C TYR A 183 -0.40 5.14 5.37
N PRO A 184 0.49 6.15 5.33
CA PRO A 184 1.88 5.95 5.73
C PRO A 184 2.00 5.77 7.24
N VAL A 185 3.03 5.03 7.65
CA VAL A 185 3.51 5.05 9.04
C VAL A 185 4.34 6.31 9.19
N VAL A 186 3.83 7.26 9.96
CA VAL A 186 4.53 8.51 10.24
C VAL A 186 5.38 8.32 11.48
N ASP A 187 6.68 8.57 11.36
CA ASP A 187 7.59 8.61 12.51
C ASP A 187 7.24 9.77 13.44
N GLU A 188 7.57 9.63 14.72
CA GLU A 188 7.26 10.60 15.79
C GLU A 188 7.79 12.02 15.55
N ASN A 189 8.61 12.24 14.52
CA ASN A 189 9.28 13.50 14.22
C ASN A 189 8.49 14.47 13.33
N ILE A 190 7.28 14.12 12.86
CA ILE A 190 6.41 15.10 12.19
C ILE A 190 5.46 15.61 13.26
N ASP A 191 5.63 16.90 13.62
CA ASP A 191 4.82 17.64 14.60
C ASP A 191 3.34 17.72 14.17
N ILE A 192 2.62 16.60 14.32
CA ILE A 192 1.18 16.64 14.41
C ILE A 192 0.88 16.77 15.90
N GLU A 193 0.61 17.99 16.30
CA GLU A 193 0.22 18.29 17.68
C GLU A 193 -1.16 17.67 17.94
N ILE A 194 -1.16 16.50 18.57
CA ILE A 194 -2.41 15.86 19.02
C ILE A 194 -2.72 16.36 20.41
N ILE A 195 -3.73 17.19 20.51
CA ILE A 195 -4.21 17.72 21.81
C ILE A 195 -5.05 16.64 22.47
N GLU A 196 -4.68 16.20 23.66
CA GLU A 196 -5.41 15.15 24.39
C GLU A 196 -6.90 15.49 24.64
N LYS A 197 -7.24 16.76 24.76
CA LYS A 197 -8.62 17.24 24.93
C LYS A 197 -9.51 16.94 23.71
N ASP A 198 -8.92 16.78 22.53
CA ASP A 198 -9.62 16.49 21.28
C ASP A 198 -9.77 14.99 21.04
N LEU A 199 -9.29 14.17 21.98
CA LEU A 199 -9.38 12.72 21.91
C LEU A 199 -10.45 12.18 22.85
N ARG A 200 -11.34 11.38 22.31
CA ARG A 200 -12.19 10.48 23.09
C ARG A 200 -11.58 9.09 23.07
N ILE A 201 -11.19 8.60 24.24
CA ILE A 201 -10.58 7.28 24.41
C ILE A 201 -11.60 6.37 25.08
N ASP A 202 -12.09 5.38 24.37
CA ASP A 202 -13.01 4.37 24.87
C ASP A 202 -12.24 3.04 25.01
N THR A 203 -12.33 2.44 26.19
CA THR A 203 -11.81 1.09 26.44
C THR A 203 -12.97 0.10 26.44
N TYR A 204 -12.78 -1.06 25.86
CA TYR A 204 -13.81 -2.08 25.78
C TYR A 204 -13.20 -3.49 25.80
N ARG A 205 -14.05 -4.47 26.02
CA ARG A 205 -13.63 -5.87 26.02
C ARG A 205 -13.41 -6.34 24.60
N SER A 206 -12.24 -6.94 24.36
CA SER A 206 -11.97 -7.53 23.06
C SER A 206 -12.94 -8.69 22.81
N SER A 207 -13.58 -8.71 21.63
CA SER A 207 -14.39 -9.83 21.18
C SER A 207 -13.54 -10.71 20.26
N GLY A 208 -13.22 -11.93 20.69
CA GLY A 208 -12.44 -12.90 19.88
C GLY A 208 -12.44 -14.27 20.52
N ALA A 209 -12.14 -15.32 19.73
CA ALA A 209 -11.92 -16.67 20.18
C ALA A 209 -10.59 -16.77 20.94
N GLY A 210 -10.59 -16.32 22.21
CA GLY A 210 -9.47 -16.42 23.14
C GLY A 210 -9.96 -16.82 24.50
N GLY A 211 -9.12 -17.53 25.28
CA GLY A 211 -9.47 -18.09 26.58
C GLY A 211 -10.00 -17.08 27.59
N GLN A 212 -10.40 -17.56 28.80
CA GLN A 212 -11.08 -16.82 29.87
C GLN A 212 -10.52 -15.41 30.20
N HIS A 213 -9.24 -15.14 29.90
CA HIS A 213 -8.61 -13.85 30.15
C HIS A 213 -8.96 -12.76 29.13
N VAL A 214 -9.32 -13.10 27.90
CA VAL A 214 -9.67 -12.15 26.82
C VAL A 214 -11.03 -11.50 27.08
N ASN A 215 -11.92 -12.23 27.77
CA ASN A 215 -13.29 -11.77 28.04
C ASN A 215 -13.45 -11.03 29.38
N THR A 216 -12.39 -10.94 30.18
CA THR A 216 -12.46 -10.36 31.54
C THR A 216 -11.77 -9.02 31.70
N THR A 217 -10.87 -8.64 30.78
CA THR A 217 -10.13 -7.37 30.85
C THR A 217 -10.46 -6.45 29.68
N ASP A 218 -10.72 -5.18 29.97
CA ASP A 218 -10.96 -4.13 28.98
C ASP A 218 -9.63 -3.68 28.36
N SER A 219 -8.99 -4.57 27.57
CA SER A 219 -7.69 -4.33 26.95
C SER A 219 -7.78 -3.64 25.58
N ALA A 220 -8.91 -3.73 24.90
CA ALA A 220 -9.12 -3.08 23.61
C ALA A 220 -9.31 -1.57 23.78
N VAL A 221 -8.67 -0.79 22.90
CA VAL A 221 -8.69 0.66 22.92
C VAL A 221 -9.24 1.17 21.59
N ARG A 222 -10.19 2.11 21.68
CA ARG A 222 -10.70 2.90 20.56
C ARG A 222 -10.41 4.36 20.84
N ILE A 223 -9.77 5.05 19.90
CA ILE A 223 -9.52 6.48 19.98
C ILE A 223 -10.29 7.16 18.86
N THR A 224 -11.10 8.15 19.25
CA THR A 224 -11.83 9.01 18.31
C THR A 224 -11.28 10.42 18.41
N HIS A 225 -10.77 10.95 17.33
CA HIS A 225 -10.37 12.36 17.23
C HIS A 225 -11.61 13.19 16.90
N LEU A 226 -12.07 14.00 17.88
CA LEU A 226 -13.34 14.72 17.80
C LEU A 226 -13.43 15.71 16.63
N PRO A 227 -12.38 16.52 16.32
CA PRO A 227 -12.45 17.49 15.24
C PRO A 227 -12.52 16.84 13.85
N SER A 228 -11.71 15.79 13.60
CA SER A 228 -11.67 15.12 12.30
C SER A 228 -12.63 13.94 12.18
N LYS A 229 -13.26 13.51 13.28
CA LYS A 229 -14.11 12.30 13.37
C LYS A 229 -13.40 11.00 12.97
N ILE A 230 -12.08 11.01 12.97
CA ILE A 230 -11.27 9.82 12.68
C ILE A 230 -11.33 8.89 13.88
N VAL A 231 -11.63 7.62 13.62
CA VAL A 231 -11.70 6.57 14.64
C VAL A 231 -10.64 5.52 14.35
N VAL A 232 -9.85 5.16 15.34
CA VAL A 232 -8.88 4.06 15.31
C VAL A 232 -9.13 3.12 16.47
N GLN A 233 -8.85 1.83 16.27
CA GLN A 233 -9.02 0.82 17.31
C GLN A 233 -7.92 -0.24 17.23
N CYS A 234 -7.49 -0.71 18.41
CA CYS A 234 -6.50 -1.77 18.54
C CYS A 234 -6.86 -2.68 19.71
N GLN A 235 -6.74 -4.02 19.49
CA GLN A 235 -7.02 -5.04 20.50
C GLN A 235 -6.02 -6.19 20.47
N ASN A 236 -4.86 -5.98 19.84
CA ASN A 236 -3.91 -7.06 19.53
C ASN A 236 -3.09 -7.51 20.76
N GLU A 237 -2.80 -6.58 21.65
CA GLU A 237 -1.97 -6.83 22.83
C GLU A 237 -2.83 -7.02 24.09
N ARG A 238 -2.33 -7.82 25.05
CA ARG A 238 -2.96 -7.97 26.37
C ARG A 238 -2.84 -6.72 27.23
N SER A 239 -1.90 -5.86 26.91
CA SER A 239 -1.64 -4.60 27.61
C SER A 239 -2.44 -3.47 26.98
N GLN A 240 -3.38 -2.90 27.75
CA GLN A 240 -4.13 -1.70 27.38
C GLN A 240 -3.19 -0.54 26.99
N HIS A 241 -2.05 -0.42 27.68
CA HIS A 241 -1.09 0.65 27.45
C HIS A 241 -0.43 0.53 26.07
N LYS A 242 -0.01 -0.68 25.69
CA LYS A 242 0.54 -0.95 24.36
C LYS A 242 -0.51 -0.74 23.25
N ASN A 243 -1.74 -1.17 23.47
CA ASN A 243 -2.84 -0.92 22.55
C ASN A 243 -3.12 0.58 22.38
N LYS A 244 -3.06 1.37 23.48
CA LYS A 244 -3.20 2.83 23.41
C LYS A 244 -2.09 3.47 22.59
N GLU A 245 -0.84 3.08 22.80
CA GLU A 245 0.32 3.57 22.05
C GLU A 245 0.20 3.25 20.57
N THR A 246 -0.13 2.01 20.21
CA THR A 246 -0.38 1.60 18.83
C THR A 246 -1.52 2.40 18.20
N CYS A 247 -2.64 2.60 18.91
CA CYS A 247 -3.75 3.44 18.44
C CYS A 247 -3.29 4.89 18.23
N MET A 248 -2.46 5.46 19.11
CA MET A 248 -1.93 6.82 18.94
C MET A 248 -1.08 6.94 17.67
N ASN A 249 -0.22 5.96 17.40
CA ASN A 249 0.59 5.93 16.18
C ASN A 249 -0.29 5.79 14.92
N MET A 250 -1.31 4.95 14.97
CA MET A 250 -2.30 4.83 13.89
C MET A 250 -3.07 6.14 13.67
N LEU A 251 -3.46 6.81 14.76
CA LEU A 251 -4.15 8.11 14.68
C LEU A 251 -3.28 9.19 14.05
N ARG A 252 -2.00 9.28 14.46
CA ARG A 252 -1.03 10.21 13.85
C ARG A 252 -0.91 9.99 12.35
N ALA A 253 -0.76 8.74 11.92
CA ALA A 253 -0.68 8.39 10.50
C ALA A 253 -1.95 8.78 9.72
N ARG A 254 -3.15 8.56 10.30
CA ARG A 254 -4.42 8.96 9.68
C ARG A 254 -4.60 10.48 9.62
N LEU A 255 -4.24 11.19 10.68
CA LEU A 255 -4.30 12.65 10.71
C LEU A 255 -3.35 13.25 9.68
N TYR A 256 -2.14 12.72 9.56
CA TYR A 256 -1.19 13.15 8.53
C TYR A 256 -1.78 13.01 7.12
N ASN A 257 -2.33 11.83 6.81
CA ASN A 257 -2.95 11.62 5.50
C ASN A 257 -4.19 12.51 5.28
N PHE A 258 -4.93 12.80 6.36
CA PHE A 258 -6.07 13.71 6.29
C PHE A 258 -5.61 15.16 5.99
N GLU A 259 -4.57 15.65 6.65
CA GLU A 259 -4.00 16.98 6.40
C GLU A 259 -3.36 17.07 5.00
N MET A 260 -2.65 16.03 4.54
CA MET A 260 -2.13 15.97 3.18
C MET A 260 -3.24 16.05 2.14
N LYS A 261 -4.31 15.25 2.31
CA LYS A 261 -5.48 15.31 1.42
C LYS A 261 -6.22 16.63 1.47
N LYS A 262 -6.22 17.31 2.60
CA LYS A 262 -6.82 18.63 2.72
C LYS A 262 -6.01 19.66 1.93
N ARG A 263 -4.68 19.62 2.02
CA ARG A 263 -3.77 20.46 1.22
C ARG A 263 -3.87 20.14 -0.28
N GLU A 264 -3.90 18.85 -0.64
CA GLU A 264 -4.13 18.45 -2.04
C GLU A 264 -5.49 18.91 -2.57
N LYS A 265 -6.55 18.84 -1.75
CA LYS A 265 -7.86 19.37 -2.12
C LYS A 265 -7.89 20.88 -2.24
N GLU A 266 -7.17 21.60 -1.41
CA GLU A 266 -7.02 23.06 -1.53
C GLU A 266 -6.30 23.42 -2.83
N ILE A 267 -5.28 22.67 -3.22
CA ILE A 267 -4.58 22.82 -4.51
C ILE A 267 -5.49 22.42 -5.68
N GLN A 268 -6.21 21.30 -5.57
CA GLN A 268 -7.16 20.85 -6.60
C GLN A 268 -8.41 21.72 -6.72
N ASN A 269 -8.89 22.32 -5.63
CA ASN A 269 -9.97 23.31 -5.68
C ASN A 269 -9.56 24.62 -6.37
N ILE A 270 -8.26 24.89 -6.42
CA ILE A 270 -7.71 25.98 -7.26
C ILE A 270 -7.65 25.54 -8.73
N GLU A 271 -7.47 24.24 -9.01
CA GLU A 271 -7.36 23.69 -10.38
C GLU A 271 -8.67 23.14 -10.97
N SER A 272 -9.63 22.70 -10.16
CA SER A 272 -10.84 22.04 -10.65
C SER A 272 -12.11 22.46 -9.92
N SER A 273 -12.76 23.49 -10.44
CA SER A 273 -14.20 23.74 -10.19
C SER A 273 -15.11 22.71 -10.90
N LYS A 274 -14.65 21.47 -11.16
CA LYS A 274 -15.43 20.43 -11.89
C LYS A 274 -15.07 19.03 -11.41
N SER A 275 -15.92 18.43 -10.59
CA SER A 275 -16.60 17.14 -10.74
C SER A 275 -17.03 16.56 -9.40
N GLU A 276 -18.32 16.25 -9.33
CA GLU A 276 -19.00 15.66 -8.17
C GLU A 276 -18.47 14.25 -7.90
N ILE A 277 -18.23 13.99 -6.61
CA ILE A 277 -17.85 12.66 -6.11
C ILE A 277 -19.14 11.86 -5.88
N GLY A 278 -19.48 11.01 -6.83
CA GLY A 278 -20.54 10.00 -6.68
C GLY A 278 -19.97 8.67 -6.13
N TRP A 279 -20.83 7.85 -5.55
CA TRP A 279 -20.60 6.48 -5.02
C TRP A 279 -20.00 5.47 -6.02
N GLY A 280 -19.22 5.87 -7.01
CA GLY A 280 -18.77 5.12 -8.18
C GLY A 280 -17.29 4.78 -8.28
N HIS A 281 -16.43 5.17 -7.37
CA HIS A 281 -14.98 4.95 -7.51
C HIS A 281 -14.53 3.54 -7.12
N GLN A 282 -15.01 2.55 -7.89
CA GLN A 282 -14.44 1.20 -7.88
C GLN A 282 -13.08 1.28 -8.59
N ILE A 283 -12.01 1.06 -7.82
CA ILE A 283 -10.66 1.08 -8.39
C ILE A 283 -10.36 -0.21 -9.17
N ARG A 284 -10.85 -1.36 -8.68
CA ARG A 284 -10.57 -2.65 -9.31
C ARG A 284 -11.76 -3.61 -9.19
N SER A 285 -12.03 -4.33 -10.28
CA SER A 285 -13.08 -5.34 -10.36
C SER A 285 -12.46 -6.71 -10.55
N TYR A 286 -12.85 -7.65 -9.71
CA TYR A 286 -12.44 -9.05 -9.76
C TYR A 286 -13.65 -9.89 -10.16
N VAL A 287 -13.62 -10.44 -11.37
CA VAL A 287 -14.70 -11.28 -11.92
C VAL A 287 -14.19 -12.71 -11.98
N LEU A 288 -14.83 -13.61 -11.23
CA LEU A 288 -14.51 -15.04 -11.21
C LEU A 288 -15.56 -15.87 -11.98
N HIS A 289 -16.73 -15.29 -12.27
CA HIS A 289 -17.80 -15.90 -13.03
C HIS A 289 -18.66 -14.83 -13.74
N PRO A 290 -19.09 -15.01 -15.03
CA PRO A 290 -18.95 -16.22 -15.87
C PRO A 290 -17.58 -16.34 -16.57
N TYR A 291 -16.81 -15.28 -16.60
CA TYR A 291 -15.43 -15.27 -17.12
C TYR A 291 -14.47 -14.88 -15.99
N ARG A 292 -13.21 -15.15 -16.18
CA ARG A 292 -12.19 -14.92 -15.14
C ARG A 292 -11.30 -13.76 -15.56
N MET A 293 -11.41 -12.64 -14.85
CA MET A 293 -10.67 -11.43 -15.17
C MET A 293 -10.55 -10.52 -13.93
N VAL A 294 -9.42 -9.87 -13.80
CA VAL A 294 -9.24 -8.72 -12.90
C VAL A 294 -8.95 -7.50 -13.76
N LYS A 295 -9.69 -6.41 -13.53
CA LYS A 295 -9.55 -5.16 -14.26
C LYS A 295 -9.42 -3.99 -13.31
N ASP A 296 -8.41 -3.16 -13.51
CA ASP A 296 -8.31 -1.85 -12.86
C ASP A 296 -9.06 -0.82 -13.72
N ASN A 297 -10.08 -0.20 -13.13
CA ASN A 297 -10.95 0.74 -13.84
C ASN A 297 -10.25 2.07 -14.15
N ARG A 298 -9.19 2.41 -13.41
CA ARG A 298 -8.45 3.66 -13.57
C ARG A 298 -7.43 3.55 -14.70
N THR A 299 -6.66 2.48 -14.72
CA THR A 299 -5.58 2.27 -15.70
C THR A 299 -6.03 1.49 -16.92
N SER A 300 -7.20 0.83 -16.85
CA SER A 300 -7.68 -0.12 -17.84
C SER A 300 -6.78 -1.36 -18.01
N PHE A 301 -5.84 -1.57 -17.08
CA PHE A 301 -5.02 -2.77 -17.06
C PHE A 301 -5.87 -3.99 -16.67
N GLU A 302 -5.70 -5.09 -17.39
CA GLU A 302 -6.48 -6.32 -17.22
C GLU A 302 -5.57 -7.53 -17.07
N SER A 303 -5.96 -8.47 -16.20
CA SER A 303 -5.34 -9.78 -16.07
C SER A 303 -6.37 -10.88 -16.23
N SER A 304 -6.11 -11.85 -17.09
CA SER A 304 -6.97 -13.02 -17.30
C SER A 304 -6.80 -14.11 -16.23
N ASN A 305 -5.88 -13.91 -15.28
CA ASN A 305 -5.60 -14.89 -14.22
C ASN A 305 -5.86 -14.30 -12.82
N PRO A 306 -7.11 -14.30 -12.33
CA PRO A 306 -7.44 -13.80 -11.00
C PRO A 306 -6.74 -14.54 -9.87
N ASP A 307 -6.42 -15.83 -10.04
CA ASP A 307 -5.77 -16.62 -8.99
C ASP A 307 -4.34 -16.11 -8.73
N LYS A 308 -3.60 -15.74 -9.77
CA LYS A 308 -2.27 -15.13 -9.61
C LYS A 308 -2.37 -13.83 -8.83
N VAL A 309 -3.31 -12.96 -9.21
CA VAL A 309 -3.54 -11.68 -8.53
C VAL A 309 -3.91 -11.90 -7.06
N LEU A 310 -4.85 -12.80 -6.75
CA LEU A 310 -5.25 -13.14 -5.38
C LEU A 310 -4.14 -13.87 -4.60
N ASN A 311 -3.17 -14.44 -5.29
CA ASN A 311 -1.96 -14.99 -4.67
C ASN A 311 -0.83 -13.96 -4.45
N GLY A 312 -1.10 -12.67 -4.69
CA GLY A 312 -0.17 -11.58 -4.38
C GLY A 312 0.62 -11.07 -5.57
N GLU A 313 0.44 -11.59 -6.79
CA GLU A 313 1.06 -11.06 -8.00
C GLU A 313 0.31 -9.82 -8.51
N ILE A 314 0.42 -8.70 -7.77
CA ILE A 314 -0.29 -7.44 -8.08
C ILE A 314 0.64 -6.35 -8.66
N ASP A 315 1.91 -6.64 -8.86
CA ASP A 315 2.92 -5.65 -9.27
C ASP A 315 2.55 -4.90 -10.55
N ASP A 316 2.08 -5.60 -11.57
CA ASP A 316 1.68 -4.98 -12.84
C ASP A 316 0.54 -3.98 -12.66
N PHE A 317 -0.39 -4.24 -11.73
CA PHE A 317 -1.45 -3.29 -11.38
C PHE A 317 -0.90 -2.08 -10.65
N LEU A 318 0.01 -2.29 -9.70
CA LEU A 318 0.65 -1.22 -8.94
C LEU A 318 1.48 -0.32 -9.86
N GLU A 319 2.32 -0.92 -10.71
CA GLU A 319 3.11 -0.20 -11.71
C GLU A 319 2.23 0.61 -12.67
N SER A 320 1.21 -0.02 -13.25
CA SER A 320 0.30 0.69 -14.17
C SER A 320 -0.40 1.88 -13.50
N SER A 321 -0.67 1.78 -12.19
CA SER A 321 -1.24 2.88 -11.42
C SER A 321 -0.23 3.99 -11.15
N LEU A 322 1.04 3.67 -10.90
CA LEU A 322 2.09 4.66 -10.72
C LEU A 322 2.33 5.52 -11.97
N TYR A 323 2.27 4.92 -13.16
CA TYR A 323 2.46 5.63 -14.43
C TYR A 323 1.30 6.56 -14.80
N LYS A 324 0.09 6.32 -14.30
CA LYS A 324 -1.12 7.04 -14.72
C LYS A 324 -1.60 8.10 -13.74
N VAL A 325 -1.20 8.03 -12.48
CA VAL A 325 -1.52 9.04 -11.47
C VAL A 325 -0.53 10.20 -11.59
N LYS A 326 -0.76 11.05 -12.57
CA LYS A 326 -0.23 12.42 -12.64
C LYS A 326 -1.38 13.38 -12.50
#